data_386e8fae8fa1fec3977d7f4b0183ad72
#
_entry.id   386e8fae8fa1fec3977d7f4b0183ad72
#
_cell.length_a   1.000
_cell.length_b   1.000
_cell.length_c   1.000
_cell.angle_alpha   90.00
_cell.angle_beta   90.00
_cell.angle_gamma   90.00
#
_symmetry.space_group_name_H-M   'P 1'
#
loop_
_entity.id
_entity.type
_entity.pdbx_description
1 polymer ?
#
loop_
_entity_poly.entity_id
_entity_poly.type
_entity_poly.pdbx_seq_one_letter_code
_entity_poly.pdbx_strand_id
1 'polypeptide(L)'
;MTNHTIYVFAYVAQFGYNTSRHKDVANPHTRVEGSASILALIELNHLTKTFKGKTQTVDALKDINLQIEQGDIFGIIGMSGAGKSTLVRCINFLERPTSGSVVIDGKDLASLTPKELRQLRQQVSMIFQHFNLLSQRDVRGNIAFAMEIAGMKRPQIEKRIDELLEIVGLTDRQHNYPSQLSGGQQQRVSIARAL
;
A
#
# COMPACT_ATOMS: atom_id res chain seq x y z
N MET A 1 -0.15 16.33 -17.74
CA MET A 1 -0.01 14.93 -17.26
C MET A 1 -0.26 14.97 -15.77
N THR A 2 -1.43 14.59 -15.34
CA THR A 2 -1.83 14.54 -13.93
C THR A 2 -1.14 13.35 -13.28
N ASN A 3 -0.16 13.62 -12.41
CA ASN A 3 0.46 12.60 -11.57
C ASN A 3 -0.58 12.13 -10.54
N HIS A 4 -1.20 10.98 -10.78
CA HIS A 4 -2.06 10.34 -9.81
C HIS A 4 -1.18 9.47 -8.89
N THR A 5 -1.07 9.85 -7.63
CA THR A 5 -0.41 9.02 -6.62
C THR A 5 -1.43 8.01 -6.08
N ILE A 6 -1.10 6.73 -6.16
CA ILE A 6 -1.94 5.64 -5.65
C ILE A 6 -1.54 5.36 -4.20
N TYR A 7 -2.47 5.54 -3.27
CA TYR A 7 -2.24 5.22 -1.87
C TYR A 7 -2.81 3.84 -1.53
N VAL A 8 -1.94 2.88 -1.24
CA VAL A 8 -2.36 1.57 -0.74
C VAL A 8 -2.20 1.55 0.77
N PHE A 9 -3.31 1.74 1.48
CA PHE A 9 -3.34 1.68 2.93
C PHE A 9 -3.54 0.24 3.40
N ALA A 10 -2.51 -0.38 3.98
CA ALA A 10 -2.65 -1.66 4.66
C ALA A 10 -2.94 -1.44 6.15
N TYR A 11 -4.18 -1.13 6.50
CA TYR A 11 -4.62 -1.16 7.89
C TYR A 11 -5.06 -2.59 8.25
N VAL A 12 -4.24 -3.31 8.99
CA VAL A 12 -4.61 -4.63 9.52
C VAL A 12 -5.30 -4.42 10.87
N ALA A 13 -6.62 -4.24 10.86
CA ALA A 13 -7.41 -4.30 12.08
C ALA A 13 -7.47 -5.76 12.56
N GLN A 14 -6.88 -6.06 13.72
CA GLN A 14 -7.14 -7.31 14.45
C GLN A 14 -8.43 -7.14 15.25
N PHE A 15 -9.55 -7.58 14.70
CA PHE A 15 -10.78 -7.76 15.46
C PHE A 15 -10.96 -9.25 15.75
N GLY A 16 -11.06 -9.59 17.04
CA GLY A 16 -11.60 -10.86 17.48
C GLY A 16 -13.10 -10.88 17.22
N TYR A 17 -13.54 -11.52 16.14
CA TYR A 17 -14.93 -11.70 15.82
C TYR A 17 -15.37 -13.13 16.11
N ASN A 18 -16.51 -13.26 16.81
CA ASN A 18 -17.17 -14.52 17.12
C ASN A 18 -17.82 -15.09 15.85
N THR A 19 -17.41 -16.30 15.43
CA THR A 19 -17.69 -16.92 14.13
C THR A 19 -19.04 -17.61 14.05
N SER A 20 -20.15 -17.03 14.44
CA SER A 20 -21.45 -17.69 14.29
C SER A 20 -22.48 -17.05 13.36
N ARG A 21 -22.11 -16.14 12.49
CA ARG A 21 -22.97 -15.65 11.37
C ARG A 21 -22.13 -14.91 10.34
N HIS A 22 -21.88 -15.51 9.19
CA HIS A 22 -22.04 -14.93 7.85
C HIS A 22 -21.48 -15.89 6.79
N LYS A 23 -22.37 -16.72 6.28
CA LYS A 23 -22.32 -17.17 4.88
C LYS A 23 -23.03 -16.05 4.11
N ASP A 24 -22.52 -15.77 2.93
CA ASP A 24 -23.02 -14.78 1.98
C ASP A 24 -22.42 -13.36 2.14
N VAL A 25 -21.20 -13.21 1.63
CA VAL A 25 -20.75 -11.91 1.11
C VAL A 25 -21.28 -11.85 -0.32
N ALA A 26 -22.41 -11.17 -0.49
CA ALA A 26 -22.93 -10.80 -1.79
C ALA A 26 -21.86 -9.97 -2.53
N ASN A 27 -21.54 -10.37 -3.75
CA ASN A 27 -20.70 -9.62 -4.67
C ASN A 27 -21.45 -8.31 -5.04
N PRO A 28 -21.02 -7.09 -4.64
CA PRO A 28 -21.76 -5.87 -4.89
C PRO A 28 -21.66 -5.35 -6.33
N HIS A 29 -21.00 -6.05 -7.22
CA HIS A 29 -20.83 -5.63 -8.61
C HIS A 29 -21.72 -6.43 -9.57
N THR A 30 -23.05 -6.28 -9.44
CA THR A 30 -23.93 -6.46 -10.61
C THR A 30 -23.74 -5.23 -11.51
N ARG A 31 -22.92 -5.42 -12.54
CA ARG A 31 -22.71 -4.44 -13.60
C ARG A 31 -24.05 -4.09 -14.25
N VAL A 32 -24.45 -2.84 -14.19
CA VAL A 32 -25.48 -2.29 -15.08
C VAL A 32 -24.80 -2.11 -16.42
N GLU A 33 -25.20 -2.90 -17.41
CA GLU A 33 -24.74 -2.77 -18.80
C GLU A 33 -25.15 -1.39 -19.32
N GLY A 34 -24.17 -0.54 -19.66
CA GLY A 34 -24.42 0.73 -20.34
C GLY A 34 -23.53 1.92 -19.97
N SER A 35 -22.57 1.81 -19.04
CA SER A 35 -21.62 2.90 -18.77
C SER A 35 -20.29 2.67 -19.48
N ALA A 36 -19.69 3.75 -20.00
CA ALA A 36 -18.34 3.74 -20.56
C ALA A 36 -17.40 2.97 -19.61
N SER A 37 -16.60 2.06 -20.15
CA SER A 37 -15.65 1.23 -19.41
C SER A 37 -14.70 2.14 -18.62
N ILE A 38 -14.99 2.37 -17.35
CA ILE A 38 -14.02 2.96 -16.44
C ILE A 38 -12.97 1.87 -16.24
N LEU A 39 -11.77 2.10 -16.78
CA LEU A 39 -10.65 1.17 -16.61
C LEU A 39 -10.32 1.12 -15.12
N ALA A 40 -10.33 -0.08 -14.55
CA ALA A 40 -9.92 -0.27 -13.16
C ALA A 40 -8.47 0.19 -13.00
N LEU A 41 -8.19 0.92 -11.91
CA LEU A 41 -6.84 1.39 -11.59
C LEU A 41 -5.93 0.24 -11.17
N ILE A 42 -6.48 -0.73 -10.43
CA ILE A 42 -5.78 -1.94 -9.99
C ILE A 42 -6.65 -3.15 -10.35
N GLU A 43 -6.05 -4.13 -11.03
CA GLU A 43 -6.71 -5.40 -11.35
C GLU A 43 -5.84 -6.57 -10.88
N LEU A 44 -6.46 -7.49 -10.18
CA LEU A 44 -5.87 -8.78 -9.83
C LEU A 44 -6.64 -9.87 -10.57
N ASN A 45 -5.95 -10.65 -11.41
CA ASN A 45 -6.57 -11.68 -12.21
C ASN A 45 -5.99 -13.04 -11.83
N HIS A 46 -6.82 -13.90 -11.23
CA HIS A 46 -6.46 -15.26 -10.79
C HIS A 46 -5.21 -15.30 -9.91
N LEU A 47 -5.03 -14.26 -9.07
CA LEU A 47 -3.83 -14.07 -8.27
C LEU A 47 -3.69 -15.18 -7.22
N THR A 48 -2.61 -15.92 -7.30
CA THR A 48 -2.25 -16.97 -6.32
C THR A 48 -0.86 -16.74 -5.78
N LYS A 49 -0.68 -16.91 -4.47
CA LYS A 49 0.62 -16.86 -3.83
C LYS A 49 0.82 -18.03 -2.88
N THR A 50 1.82 -18.84 -3.17
CA THR A 50 2.25 -20.00 -2.38
C THR A 50 3.68 -19.77 -1.89
N PHE A 51 3.89 -19.92 -0.60
CA PHE A 51 5.22 -19.92 0.01
C PHE A 51 5.69 -21.36 0.23
N LYS A 52 6.82 -21.73 -0.37
CA LYS A 52 7.45 -23.03 -0.20
C LYS A 52 8.50 -22.95 0.91
N GLY A 53 8.21 -23.49 2.08
CA GLY A 53 9.18 -23.69 3.16
C GLY A 53 9.89 -25.03 3.03
N LYS A 54 10.89 -25.26 3.88
CA LYS A 54 11.65 -26.53 3.90
C LYS A 54 10.79 -27.74 4.30
N THR A 55 9.84 -27.53 5.20
CA THR A 55 8.98 -28.57 5.76
C THR A 55 7.50 -28.43 5.42
N GLN A 56 7.07 -27.25 5.00
CA GLN A 56 5.67 -26.95 4.76
C GLN A 56 5.49 -25.98 3.61
N THR A 57 4.45 -26.21 2.82
CA THR A 57 3.97 -25.27 1.77
C THR A 57 2.72 -24.58 2.29
N VAL A 58 2.66 -23.26 2.15
CA VAL A 58 1.52 -22.44 2.60
C VAL A 58 0.97 -21.65 1.43
N ASP A 59 -0.29 -21.92 1.10
CA ASP A 59 -1.04 -21.13 0.13
C ASP A 59 -1.62 -19.89 0.82
N ALA A 60 -0.95 -18.78 0.68
CA ALA A 60 -1.35 -17.52 1.32
C ALA A 60 -2.47 -16.81 0.58
N LEU A 61 -2.53 -16.95 -0.75
CA LEU A 61 -3.59 -16.41 -1.61
C LEU A 61 -3.99 -17.50 -2.62
N LYS A 62 -5.30 -17.63 -2.86
CA LYS A 62 -5.85 -18.62 -3.79
C LYS A 62 -6.86 -17.95 -4.70
N ASP A 63 -6.52 -17.87 -5.98
CA ASP A 63 -7.42 -17.42 -7.06
C ASP A 63 -8.16 -16.10 -6.76
N ILE A 64 -7.42 -15.08 -6.33
CA ILE A 64 -7.99 -13.76 -6.01
C ILE A 64 -8.25 -13.01 -7.30
N ASN A 65 -9.50 -12.60 -7.48
CA ASN A 65 -9.95 -11.73 -8.56
C ASN A 65 -10.52 -10.46 -7.95
N LEU A 66 -9.96 -9.29 -8.32
CA LEU A 66 -10.31 -8.01 -7.71
C LEU A 66 -10.07 -6.88 -8.69
N GLN A 67 -10.98 -5.90 -8.70
CA GLN A 67 -10.83 -4.63 -9.41
C GLN A 67 -11.05 -3.48 -8.44
N ILE A 68 -10.17 -2.48 -8.47
CA ILE A 68 -10.26 -1.25 -7.67
C ILE A 68 -10.23 -0.09 -8.66
N GLU A 69 -11.22 0.77 -8.60
CA GLU A 69 -11.34 1.91 -9.48
C GLU A 69 -10.53 3.11 -8.95
N GLN A 70 -10.29 4.08 -9.80
CA GLN A 70 -9.61 5.31 -9.38
C GLN A 70 -10.49 6.10 -8.41
N GLY A 71 -9.91 6.48 -7.26
CA GLY A 71 -10.59 7.23 -6.21
C GLY A 71 -11.28 6.36 -5.15
N ASP A 72 -11.29 5.04 -5.32
CA ASP A 72 -11.85 4.13 -4.33
C ASP A 72 -11.05 4.11 -3.03
N ILE A 73 -11.78 3.96 -1.93
CA ILE A 73 -11.25 3.55 -0.63
C ILE A 73 -11.63 2.08 -0.43
N PHE A 74 -10.70 1.18 -0.70
CA PHE A 74 -10.93 -0.25 -0.64
C PHE A 74 -10.39 -0.87 0.66
N GLY A 75 -11.26 -1.53 1.43
CA GLY A 75 -10.92 -2.16 2.71
C GLY A 75 -10.74 -3.68 2.59
N ILE A 76 -9.60 -4.21 3.11
CA ILE A 76 -9.32 -5.64 3.19
C ILE A 76 -9.43 -6.08 4.65
N ILE A 77 -10.46 -6.89 4.98
CA ILE A 77 -10.70 -7.39 6.32
C ILE A 77 -10.53 -8.91 6.36
N GLY A 78 -10.24 -9.44 7.53
CA GLY A 78 -10.09 -10.89 7.75
C GLY A 78 -9.26 -11.20 8.99
N MET A 79 -9.25 -12.46 9.41
CA MET A 79 -8.52 -12.95 10.59
C MET A 79 -7.00 -12.80 10.44
N SER A 80 -6.25 -12.89 11.54
CA SER A 80 -4.79 -12.99 11.48
C SER A 80 -4.40 -14.23 10.66
N GLY A 81 -3.38 -14.08 9.79
CA GLY A 81 -2.96 -15.16 8.88
C GLY A 81 -3.79 -15.31 7.59
N ALA A 82 -4.89 -14.57 7.40
CA ALA A 82 -5.75 -14.67 6.21
C ALA A 82 -5.12 -14.14 4.88
N GLY A 83 -3.84 -13.84 4.85
CA GLY A 83 -3.15 -13.40 3.62
C GLY A 83 -3.24 -11.90 3.30
N LYS A 84 -3.91 -11.05 4.11
CA LYS A 84 -4.09 -9.62 3.83
C LYS A 84 -2.80 -8.87 3.51
N SER A 85 -1.79 -9.02 4.35
CA SER A 85 -0.47 -8.37 4.13
C SER A 85 0.24 -8.93 2.90
N THR A 86 0.04 -10.21 2.59
CA THR A 86 0.56 -10.83 1.37
C THR A 86 -0.10 -10.24 0.13
N LEU A 87 -1.43 -10.05 0.17
CA LEU A 87 -2.18 -9.44 -0.93
C LEU A 87 -1.67 -8.03 -1.23
N VAL A 88 -1.56 -7.18 -0.20
CA VAL A 88 -1.02 -5.82 -0.37
C VAL A 88 0.42 -5.82 -0.92
N ARG A 89 1.27 -6.76 -0.45
CA ARG A 89 2.63 -6.90 -0.99
C ARG A 89 2.66 -7.39 -2.44
N CYS A 90 1.68 -8.19 -2.85
CA CYS A 90 1.53 -8.57 -4.26
C CYS A 90 1.08 -7.38 -5.11
N ILE A 91 0.16 -6.54 -4.63
CA ILE A 91 -0.28 -5.33 -5.34
C ILE A 91 0.94 -4.40 -5.60
N ASN A 92 1.81 -4.19 -4.61
CA ASN A 92 3.03 -3.39 -4.79
C ASN A 92 4.18 -4.15 -5.46
N PHE A 93 3.93 -5.41 -5.83
CA PHE A 93 4.94 -6.32 -6.40
C PHE A 93 6.21 -6.47 -5.55
N LEU A 94 6.09 -6.26 -4.23
CA LEU A 94 7.13 -6.61 -3.25
C LEU A 94 7.21 -8.13 -3.07
N GLU A 95 6.06 -8.80 -3.22
CA GLU A 95 5.95 -10.25 -3.37
C GLU A 95 5.45 -10.57 -4.77
N ARG A 96 6.22 -11.33 -5.53
CA ARG A 96 5.77 -11.80 -6.85
C ARG A 96 4.71 -12.88 -6.68
N PRO A 97 3.58 -12.81 -7.40
CA PRO A 97 2.63 -13.90 -7.47
C PRO A 97 3.28 -15.23 -7.89
N THR A 98 2.71 -16.34 -7.45
CA THR A 98 3.07 -17.68 -7.96
C THR A 98 2.40 -17.93 -9.30
N SER A 99 1.15 -17.43 -9.47
CA SER A 99 0.40 -17.42 -10.73
C SER A 99 -0.60 -16.27 -10.74
N GLY A 100 -1.20 -16.00 -11.89
CA GLY A 100 -2.07 -14.86 -12.10
C GLY A 100 -1.29 -13.57 -12.39
N SER A 101 -2.00 -12.44 -12.48
CA SER A 101 -1.40 -11.15 -12.82
C SER A 101 -1.85 -10.04 -11.87
N VAL A 102 -1.03 -9.01 -11.79
CA VAL A 102 -1.31 -7.72 -11.13
C VAL A 102 -1.15 -6.64 -12.18
N VAL A 103 -2.23 -5.95 -12.49
CA VAL A 103 -2.25 -4.86 -13.47
C VAL A 103 -2.51 -3.57 -12.73
N ILE A 104 -1.69 -2.54 -12.95
CA ILE A 104 -1.88 -1.19 -12.40
C ILE A 104 -1.82 -0.20 -13.56
N ASP A 105 -2.85 0.62 -13.68
CA ASP A 105 -2.99 1.60 -14.77
C ASP A 105 -2.76 0.96 -16.14
N GLY A 106 -3.40 -0.20 -16.37
CA GLY A 106 -3.31 -0.98 -17.60
C GLY A 106 -1.99 -1.70 -17.86
N LYS A 107 -1.02 -1.67 -16.90
CA LYS A 107 0.30 -2.28 -17.05
C LYS A 107 0.43 -3.53 -16.17
N ASP A 108 0.67 -4.69 -16.79
CA ASP A 108 1.01 -5.90 -16.05
C ASP A 108 2.40 -5.78 -15.41
N LEU A 109 2.45 -5.87 -14.08
CA LEU A 109 3.69 -5.68 -13.30
C LEU A 109 4.74 -6.78 -13.56
N ALA A 110 4.30 -7.95 -14.01
CA ALA A 110 5.21 -9.04 -14.34
C ALA A 110 6.03 -8.76 -15.61
N SER A 111 5.50 -7.93 -16.52
CA SER A 111 6.15 -7.54 -17.77
C SER A 111 7.16 -6.41 -17.62
N LEU A 112 7.14 -5.70 -16.48
CA LEU A 112 7.98 -4.53 -16.26
C LEU A 112 9.43 -4.90 -15.98
N THR A 113 10.34 -4.12 -16.55
CA THR A 113 11.76 -4.16 -16.19
C THR A 113 11.98 -3.69 -14.74
N PRO A 114 13.12 -4.04 -14.11
CA PRO A 114 13.43 -3.55 -12.76
C PRO A 114 13.46 -2.01 -12.64
N LYS A 115 13.77 -1.30 -13.73
CA LYS A 115 13.76 0.17 -13.78
C LYS A 115 12.33 0.70 -13.76
N GLU A 116 11.47 0.18 -14.62
CA GLU A 116 10.06 0.57 -14.71
C GLU A 116 9.31 0.24 -13.42
N LEU A 117 9.58 -0.92 -12.81
CA LEU A 117 9.00 -1.29 -11.54
C LEU A 117 9.41 -0.34 -10.38
N ARG A 118 10.66 0.15 -10.39
CA ARG A 118 11.08 1.21 -9.44
C ARG A 118 10.34 2.51 -9.66
N GLN A 119 10.13 2.91 -10.93
CA GLN A 119 9.36 4.12 -11.28
C GLN A 119 7.89 3.99 -10.86
N LEU A 120 7.26 2.83 -11.09
CA LEU A 120 5.90 2.58 -10.63
C LEU A 120 5.79 2.71 -9.11
N ARG A 121 6.74 2.13 -8.35
CA ARG A 121 6.75 2.20 -6.88
C ARG A 121 6.94 3.61 -6.31
N GLN A 122 7.35 4.58 -7.09
CA GLN A 122 7.33 6.00 -6.69
C GLN A 122 5.91 6.58 -6.73
N GLN A 123 4.99 5.94 -7.47
CA GLN A 123 3.59 6.35 -7.59
C GLN A 123 2.66 5.54 -6.68
N VAL A 124 3.13 4.39 -6.19
CA VAL A 124 2.36 3.47 -5.32
C VAL A 124 2.99 3.45 -3.94
N SER A 125 2.49 4.31 -3.05
CA SER A 125 2.98 4.40 -1.67
C SER A 125 2.44 3.26 -0.80
N MET A 126 3.24 2.81 0.17
CA MET A 126 2.85 1.79 1.15
C MET A 126 3.15 2.23 2.58
N ILE A 127 2.14 2.15 3.45
CA ILE A 127 2.31 2.34 4.88
C ILE A 127 2.46 0.96 5.52
N PHE A 128 3.61 0.73 6.16
CA PHE A 128 3.92 -0.55 6.79
C PHE A 128 3.35 -0.65 8.21
N GLN A 129 2.98 -1.84 8.62
CA GLN A 129 2.44 -2.11 9.96
C GLN A 129 3.44 -1.76 11.08
N HIS A 130 4.74 -1.94 10.87
CA HIS A 130 5.82 -1.61 11.80
C HIS A 130 6.50 -0.26 11.47
N PHE A 131 5.80 0.65 10.82
CA PHE A 131 6.20 2.01 10.43
C PHE A 131 7.45 2.08 9.54
N ASN A 132 8.46 1.22 9.74
CA ASN A 132 9.72 1.14 9.00
C ASN A 132 10.40 2.51 8.83
N LEU A 133 10.44 3.29 9.91
CA LEU A 133 11.14 4.57 9.93
C LEU A 133 12.65 4.35 9.95
N LEU A 134 13.38 5.24 9.29
CA LEU A 134 14.83 5.27 9.30
C LEU A 134 15.30 5.79 10.67
N SER A 135 15.91 4.93 11.47
CA SER A 135 16.31 5.25 12.85
C SER A 135 17.40 6.33 12.93
N GLN A 136 18.21 6.47 11.86
CA GLN A 136 19.27 7.48 11.76
C GLN A 136 18.79 8.84 11.25
N ARG A 137 17.50 8.99 10.92
CA ARG A 137 16.89 10.24 10.46
C ARG A 137 15.84 10.70 11.46
N ASP A 138 15.77 12.00 11.69
CA ASP A 138 14.68 12.63 12.42
C ASP A 138 13.36 12.57 11.64
N VAL A 139 12.30 13.17 12.15
CA VAL A 139 10.98 13.21 11.49
C VAL A 139 11.07 13.86 10.12
N ARG A 140 11.71 15.05 10.00
CA ARG A 140 11.89 15.74 8.71
C ARG A 140 12.62 14.86 7.70
N GLY A 141 13.72 14.26 8.11
CA GLY A 141 14.53 13.39 7.27
C GLY A 141 13.81 12.11 6.83
N ASN A 142 12.92 11.56 7.68
CA ASN A 142 12.07 10.44 7.30
C ASN A 142 11.04 10.84 6.22
N ILE A 143 10.40 12.00 6.37
CA ILE A 143 9.43 12.53 5.38
C ILE A 143 10.15 12.89 4.08
N ALA A 144 11.31 13.56 4.15
CA ALA A 144 12.11 13.94 3.00
C ALA A 144 12.52 12.75 2.11
N PHE A 145 12.75 11.58 2.73
CA PHE A 145 13.38 10.45 2.06
C PHE A 145 12.69 10.00 0.78
N ALA A 146 11.36 9.93 0.78
CA ALA A 146 10.60 9.53 -0.42
C ALA A 146 10.76 10.56 -1.55
N MET A 147 10.73 11.85 -1.23
CA MET A 147 10.87 12.95 -2.17
C MET A 147 12.30 13.06 -2.71
N GLU A 148 13.32 12.77 -1.88
CA GLU A 148 14.73 12.68 -2.28
C GLU A 148 14.93 11.58 -3.33
N ILE A 149 14.35 10.39 -3.12
CA ILE A 149 14.39 9.28 -4.08
C ILE A 149 13.67 9.63 -5.37
N ALA A 150 12.56 10.38 -5.29
CA ALA A 150 11.84 10.87 -6.46
C ALA A 150 12.59 11.98 -7.22
N GLY A 151 13.73 12.47 -6.71
CA GLY A 151 14.56 13.49 -7.35
C GLY A 151 13.99 14.89 -7.27
N MET A 152 13.12 15.18 -6.29
CA MET A 152 12.57 16.52 -6.07
C MET A 152 13.67 17.51 -5.65
N LYS A 153 13.52 18.78 -6.05
CA LYS A 153 14.46 19.84 -5.67
C LYS A 153 14.29 20.24 -4.19
N ARG A 154 15.39 20.48 -3.49
CA ARG A 154 15.40 20.78 -2.06
C ARG A 154 14.39 21.82 -1.58
N PRO A 155 14.21 22.99 -2.24
CA PRO A 155 13.20 23.97 -1.81
C PRO A 155 11.76 23.42 -1.86
N GLN A 156 11.46 22.55 -2.81
CA GLN A 156 10.15 21.90 -2.93
C GLN A 156 9.94 20.86 -1.79
N ILE A 157 11.00 20.10 -1.47
CA ILE A 157 11.00 19.14 -0.38
C ILE A 157 10.73 19.86 0.95
N GLU A 158 11.47 20.92 1.27
CA GLU A 158 11.31 21.66 2.53
C GLU A 158 9.89 22.20 2.68
N LYS A 159 9.36 22.85 1.63
CA LYS A 159 7.97 23.34 1.64
C LYS A 159 6.97 22.22 1.88
N ARG A 160 7.13 21.08 1.18
CA ARG A 160 6.22 19.93 1.31
C ARG A 160 6.29 19.29 2.69
N ILE A 161 7.47 19.22 3.31
CA ILE A 161 7.65 18.72 4.66
C ILE A 161 6.85 19.58 5.66
N ASP A 162 6.94 20.91 5.55
CA ASP A 162 6.23 21.80 6.47
C ASP A 162 4.71 21.60 6.36
N GLU A 163 4.17 21.51 5.14
CA GLU A 163 2.74 21.18 4.90
C GLU A 163 2.34 19.83 5.52
N LEU A 164 3.17 18.80 5.32
CA LEU A 164 2.89 17.46 5.84
C LEU A 164 2.98 17.39 7.37
N LEU A 165 3.92 18.10 7.98
CA LEU A 165 4.05 18.19 9.43
C LEU A 165 2.81 18.85 10.07
N GLU A 166 2.26 19.87 9.45
CA GLU A 166 0.98 20.49 9.85
C GLU A 166 -0.18 19.49 9.78
N ILE A 167 -0.34 18.82 8.62
CA ILE A 167 -1.42 17.84 8.38
C ILE A 167 -1.41 16.72 9.44
N VAL A 168 -0.22 16.21 9.80
CA VAL A 168 -0.12 15.11 10.76
C VAL A 168 0.06 15.58 12.22
N GLY A 169 0.11 16.90 12.48
CA GLY A 169 0.22 17.49 13.82
C GLY A 169 1.53 17.11 14.52
N LEU A 170 2.67 17.26 13.85
CA LEU A 170 4.00 16.92 14.37
C LEU A 170 5.04 18.03 14.17
N THR A 171 4.61 19.27 13.95
CA THR A 171 5.50 20.42 13.74
C THR A 171 6.45 20.63 14.93
N ASP A 172 5.98 20.44 16.16
CA ASP A 172 6.77 20.56 17.39
C ASP A 172 7.74 19.39 17.59
N ARG A 173 7.62 18.31 16.83
CA ARG A 173 8.43 17.09 16.90
C ARG A 173 9.31 16.85 15.69
N GLN A 174 9.41 17.82 14.80
CA GLN A 174 10.07 17.68 13.50
C GLN A 174 11.53 17.22 13.56
N HIS A 175 12.24 17.53 14.65
CA HIS A 175 13.65 17.15 14.86
C HIS A 175 13.83 15.95 15.80
N ASN A 176 12.72 15.33 16.26
CA ASN A 176 12.79 14.12 17.07
C ASN A 176 13.15 12.90 16.19
N TYR A 177 13.92 11.99 16.76
CA TYR A 177 14.21 10.70 16.14
C TYR A 177 13.11 9.68 16.46
N PRO A 178 12.97 8.60 15.65
CA PRO A 178 11.92 7.59 15.88
C PRO A 178 11.86 7.02 17.31
N SER A 179 13.02 6.83 17.96
CA SER A 179 13.10 6.35 19.33
C SER A 179 12.52 7.30 20.39
N GLN A 180 12.33 8.57 20.05
CA GLN A 180 11.79 9.62 20.92
C GLN A 180 10.28 9.83 20.70
N LEU A 181 9.66 9.05 19.80
CA LEU A 181 8.27 9.19 19.41
C LEU A 181 7.42 8.04 19.97
N SER A 182 6.20 8.34 20.37
CA SER A 182 5.20 7.30 20.65
C SER A 182 4.84 6.52 19.38
N GLY A 183 4.29 5.30 19.53
CA GLY A 183 3.84 4.49 18.39
C GLY A 183 2.86 5.22 17.46
N GLY A 184 1.91 5.98 18.02
CA GLY A 184 0.98 6.80 17.24
C GLY A 184 1.68 7.96 16.49
N GLN A 185 2.72 8.56 17.08
CA GLN A 185 3.53 9.57 16.40
C GLN A 185 4.36 8.96 15.27
N GLN A 186 5.00 7.80 15.50
CA GLN A 186 5.71 7.06 14.46
C GLN A 186 4.80 6.67 13.29
N GLN A 187 3.56 6.27 13.57
CA GLN A 187 2.58 5.98 12.54
C GLN A 187 2.25 7.23 11.72
N ARG A 188 2.04 8.39 12.35
CA ARG A 188 1.79 9.65 11.64
C ARG A 188 2.97 10.07 10.77
N VAL A 189 4.21 9.88 11.21
CA VAL A 189 5.41 10.09 10.38
C VAL A 189 5.41 9.15 9.17
N SER A 190 5.06 7.87 9.37
CA SER A 190 4.96 6.89 8.27
C SER A 190 3.88 7.27 7.25
N ILE A 191 2.77 7.83 7.70
CA ILE A 191 1.70 8.37 6.83
C ILE A 191 2.24 9.57 6.05
N ALA A 192 2.81 10.57 6.73
CA ALA A 192 3.37 11.76 6.09
C ALA A 192 4.43 11.41 5.02
N ARG A 193 5.28 10.41 5.28
CA ARG A 193 6.26 9.92 4.31
C ARG A 193 5.63 9.29 3.07
N ALA A 194 4.40 8.77 3.18
CA ALA A 194 3.69 8.12 2.08
C ALA A 194 2.86 9.10 1.22
N LEU A 195 2.52 10.29 1.77
CA LEU A 195 1.79 11.37 1.09
C LEU A 195 2.69 12.24 0.22
#